data_0cd30a46080c3f36b1a4caf6dee0f7f1
#
_entry.id   0cd30a46080c3f36b1a4caf6dee0f7f1
#
_cell.length_a   1.000
_cell.length_b   1.000
_cell.length_c   1.000
_cell.angle_alpha   90.00
_cell.angle_beta   90.00
_cell.angle_gamma   90.00
#
_symmetry.space_group_name_H-M   'P 1'
#
loop_
_entity.id
_entity.type
_entity.pdbx_description
1 polymer ?
#
loop_
_entity_poly.entity_id
_entity_poly.type
_entity_poly.pdbx_seq_one_letter_code
_entity_poly.pdbx_strand_id
1 'polypeptide(L)'
;MLAKRIIPCLDVTDGRVVKGVNFTELRDAGDPVEIARRYDEQGADELTFLDITATSDNRGLILDIIEAVASQVFIPLTVGGGVREVADVRRLLNAGADKVSMNSSAVSNPQLVFDASQKHGSQCIVVAIDAKQVAPGKWEVFTHGGRKATGIDAIEWARKMEQLGAGEILLTSMDRDGTKSGFDLGLTRGVSDAVSIPVIASGGVGGLQDLADGVKLGKADAVLAASIFHYGQHTVQEAKRFMAQQGIPMRLV
;
A
#
# COMPACT_ATOMS: atom_id res chain seq x y z
N MET A 1 10.44 -20.87 3.57
CA MET A 1 10.05 -19.74 2.68
C MET A 1 9.00 -18.95 3.42
N LEU A 2 9.10 -17.62 3.47
CA LEU A 2 8.10 -16.78 4.15
C LEU A 2 6.77 -16.80 3.38
N ALA A 3 5.65 -16.81 4.11
CA ALA A 3 4.33 -16.71 3.51
C ALA A 3 4.16 -15.33 2.82
N LYS A 4 3.54 -15.34 1.65
CA LYS A 4 3.16 -14.11 0.94
C LYS A 4 1.89 -13.54 1.55
N ARG A 5 1.70 -12.22 1.45
CA ARG A 5 0.65 -11.48 2.14
C ARG A 5 -0.37 -10.95 1.14
N ILE A 6 -1.65 -11.00 1.53
CA ILE A 6 -2.74 -10.29 0.85
C ILE A 6 -3.15 -9.13 1.75
N ILE A 7 -3.13 -7.94 1.19
CA ILE A 7 -3.35 -6.67 1.89
C ILE A 7 -4.54 -5.94 1.25
N PRO A 8 -5.73 -5.96 1.84
CA PRO A 8 -6.80 -5.06 1.42
C PRO A 8 -6.42 -3.59 1.67
N CYS A 9 -6.75 -2.72 0.70
CA CYS A 9 -6.52 -1.28 0.81
C CYS A 9 -7.83 -0.53 0.94
N LEU A 10 -7.90 0.38 1.90
CA LEU A 10 -9.02 1.27 2.14
C LEU A 10 -8.59 2.71 1.90
N ASP A 11 -9.11 3.30 0.80
CA ASP A 11 -8.97 4.74 0.58
C ASP A 11 -9.99 5.45 1.47
N VAL A 12 -9.53 6.38 2.31
CA VAL A 12 -10.37 7.09 3.29
C VAL A 12 -10.44 8.57 2.94
N THR A 13 -11.64 9.14 2.97
CA THR A 13 -11.89 10.58 2.87
C THR A 13 -13.05 10.95 3.78
N ASP A 14 -12.94 12.07 4.49
CA ASP A 14 -13.98 12.59 5.39
C ASP A 14 -14.57 11.53 6.32
N GLY A 15 -13.72 10.63 6.82
CA GLY A 15 -14.14 9.58 7.76
C GLY A 15 -14.83 8.37 7.13
N ARG A 16 -14.90 8.28 5.81
CA ARG A 16 -15.56 7.18 5.07
C ARG A 16 -14.58 6.46 4.16
N VAL A 17 -14.76 5.16 4.03
CA VAL A 17 -14.06 4.41 2.98
C VAL A 17 -14.69 4.74 1.64
N VAL A 18 -13.86 5.07 0.69
CA VAL A 18 -14.28 5.38 -0.67
C VAL A 18 -13.53 4.53 -1.69
N LYS A 19 -14.09 4.38 -2.87
CA LYS A 19 -13.39 3.80 -4.02
C LYS A 19 -13.71 4.58 -5.28
N GLY A 20 -12.65 4.93 -6.01
CA GLY A 20 -12.71 5.57 -7.32
C GLY A 20 -11.88 4.84 -8.37
N VAL A 21 -11.96 5.30 -9.60
CA VAL A 21 -11.06 4.92 -10.70
C VAL A 21 -10.10 6.08 -10.91
N ASN A 22 -8.79 5.81 -10.90
CA ASN A 22 -7.75 6.84 -11.06
C ASN A 22 -7.92 8.03 -10.09
N PHE A 23 -8.33 7.76 -8.84
CA PHE A 23 -8.61 8.78 -7.81
C PHE A 23 -9.74 9.77 -8.16
N THR A 24 -10.60 9.42 -9.11
CA THR A 24 -11.78 10.19 -9.54
C THR A 24 -13.06 9.37 -9.35
N GLU A 25 -14.22 10.04 -9.39
CA GLU A 25 -15.53 9.39 -9.24
C GLU A 25 -15.65 8.53 -7.97
N LEU A 26 -15.28 9.11 -6.81
CA LEU A 26 -15.29 8.42 -5.52
C LEU A 26 -16.74 8.00 -5.16
N ARG A 27 -16.88 6.71 -4.80
CA ARG A 27 -18.12 6.14 -4.27
C ARG A 27 -17.89 5.70 -2.84
N ASP A 28 -18.82 6.01 -1.96
CA ASP A 28 -18.82 5.55 -0.57
C ASP A 28 -18.89 4.02 -0.54
N ALA A 29 -17.96 3.39 0.16
CA ALA A 29 -17.88 1.95 0.36
C ALA A 29 -18.25 1.52 1.79
N GLY A 30 -18.44 2.45 2.72
CA GLY A 30 -18.93 2.17 4.07
C GLY A 30 -18.07 2.69 5.22
N ASP A 31 -18.38 2.21 6.41
CA ASP A 31 -17.65 2.53 7.64
C ASP A 31 -16.29 1.82 7.67
N PRO A 32 -15.17 2.55 7.94
CA PRO A 32 -13.83 1.98 7.95
C PRO A 32 -13.62 0.90 9.00
N VAL A 33 -14.25 1.01 10.18
CA VAL A 33 -14.11 0.03 11.27
C VAL A 33 -14.81 -1.28 10.92
N GLU A 34 -16.03 -1.20 10.39
CA GLU A 34 -16.79 -2.39 9.97
C GLU A 34 -16.09 -3.12 8.82
N ILE A 35 -15.56 -2.38 7.85
CA ILE A 35 -14.85 -2.96 6.71
C ILE A 35 -13.54 -3.61 7.16
N ALA A 36 -12.77 -2.94 8.03
CA ALA A 36 -11.51 -3.46 8.57
C ALA A 36 -11.73 -4.77 9.35
N ARG A 37 -12.75 -4.80 10.24
CA ARG A 37 -13.12 -6.01 10.98
C ARG A 37 -13.50 -7.17 10.05
N ARG A 38 -14.27 -6.89 9.01
CA ARG A 38 -14.64 -7.92 8.02
C ARG A 38 -13.43 -8.50 7.32
N TYR A 39 -12.40 -7.71 7.01
CA TYR A 39 -11.18 -8.21 6.40
C TYR A 39 -10.30 -9.01 7.37
N ASP A 40 -10.25 -8.61 8.63
CA ASP A 40 -9.60 -9.38 9.70
C ASP A 40 -10.27 -10.76 9.85
N GLU A 41 -11.60 -10.80 9.95
CA GLU A 41 -12.41 -12.04 10.01
C GLU A 41 -12.22 -12.93 8.77
N GLN A 42 -11.97 -12.35 7.60
CA GLN A 42 -11.64 -13.08 6.36
C GLN A 42 -10.18 -13.53 6.30
N GLY A 43 -9.38 -13.24 7.32
CA GLY A 43 -7.98 -13.66 7.43
C GLY A 43 -7.03 -12.88 6.54
N ALA A 44 -7.26 -11.60 6.29
CA ALA A 44 -6.27 -10.72 5.68
C ALA A 44 -4.95 -10.77 6.49
N ASP A 45 -3.82 -10.55 5.81
CA ASP A 45 -2.53 -10.59 6.50
C ASP A 45 -2.15 -9.24 7.10
N GLU A 46 -2.60 -8.16 6.47
CA GLU A 46 -2.43 -6.77 6.89
C GLU A 46 -3.58 -5.94 6.31
N LEU A 47 -3.73 -4.71 6.78
CA LEU A 47 -4.60 -3.68 6.19
C LEU A 47 -3.79 -2.44 5.84
N THR A 48 -4.19 -1.75 4.77
CA THR A 48 -3.63 -0.44 4.44
C THR A 48 -4.75 0.59 4.37
N PHE A 49 -4.59 1.69 5.12
CA PHE A 49 -5.43 2.87 5.06
C PHE A 49 -4.67 4.01 4.39
N LEU A 50 -5.25 4.57 3.33
CA LEU A 50 -4.72 5.73 2.64
C LEU A 50 -5.67 6.91 2.79
N ASP A 51 -5.29 7.91 3.57
CA ASP A 51 -5.99 9.18 3.62
C ASP A 51 -5.67 9.96 2.34
N ILE A 52 -6.62 9.96 1.40
CA ILE A 52 -6.45 10.58 0.09
C ILE A 52 -6.77 12.09 0.08
N THR A 53 -7.31 12.61 1.19
CA THR A 53 -7.67 14.03 1.35
C THR A 53 -6.90 14.74 2.45
N ALA A 54 -5.80 14.16 2.93
CA ALA A 54 -5.01 14.65 4.06
C ALA A 54 -4.63 16.13 3.93
N THR A 55 -5.53 17.02 4.32
CA THR A 55 -5.30 18.43 4.56
C THR A 55 -4.99 18.66 6.03
N SER A 56 -4.44 19.84 6.38
CA SER A 56 -4.13 20.18 7.77
C SER A 56 -5.32 20.11 8.72
N ASP A 57 -6.53 20.33 8.19
CA ASP A 57 -7.75 20.51 8.98
C ASP A 57 -8.43 19.19 9.35
N ASN A 58 -8.14 18.08 8.62
CA ASN A 58 -8.77 16.77 8.84
C ASN A 58 -7.88 15.76 9.59
N ARG A 59 -6.75 16.18 10.13
CA ARG A 59 -5.81 15.25 10.81
C ARG A 59 -6.36 14.59 12.06
N GLY A 60 -7.22 15.28 12.81
CA GLY A 60 -7.88 14.71 13.99
C GLY A 60 -8.75 13.52 13.63
N LEU A 61 -9.54 13.65 12.58
CA LEU A 61 -10.48 12.63 12.15
C LEU A 61 -9.81 11.30 11.78
N ILE A 62 -8.67 11.32 11.08
CA ILE A 62 -7.96 10.08 10.74
C ILE A 62 -7.37 9.39 11.97
N LEU A 63 -6.89 10.13 12.97
CA LEU A 63 -6.39 9.55 14.21
C LEU A 63 -7.49 8.83 14.98
N ASP A 64 -8.68 9.43 15.12
CA ASP A 64 -9.84 8.81 15.78
C ASP A 64 -10.25 7.51 15.05
N ILE A 65 -10.20 7.48 13.72
CA ILE A 65 -10.50 6.28 12.93
C ILE A 65 -9.45 5.20 13.17
N ILE A 66 -8.16 5.56 13.18
CA ILE A 66 -7.06 4.61 13.44
C ILE A 66 -7.22 3.98 14.81
N GLU A 67 -7.50 4.77 15.86
CA GLU A 67 -7.74 4.29 17.22
C GLU A 67 -8.95 3.35 17.28
N ALA A 68 -10.04 3.71 16.60
CA ALA A 68 -11.23 2.88 16.54
C ALA A 68 -10.97 1.54 15.83
N VAL A 69 -10.25 1.56 14.69
CA VAL A 69 -9.87 0.34 13.97
C VAL A 69 -8.90 -0.51 14.77
N ALA A 70 -7.84 0.08 15.32
CA ALA A 70 -6.83 -0.63 16.10
C ALA A 70 -7.40 -1.30 17.36
N SER A 71 -8.53 -0.80 17.89
CA SER A 71 -9.25 -1.43 19.01
C SER A 71 -10.05 -2.68 18.62
N GLN A 72 -10.30 -2.90 17.32
CA GLN A 72 -11.18 -3.95 16.79
C GLN A 72 -10.46 -4.97 15.89
N VAL A 73 -9.28 -4.63 15.39
CA VAL A 73 -8.54 -5.39 14.38
C VAL A 73 -7.17 -5.75 14.91
N PHE A 74 -6.75 -7.00 14.73
CA PHE A 74 -5.53 -7.56 15.32
C PHE A 74 -4.49 -8.00 14.29
N ILE A 75 -4.67 -7.59 13.03
CA ILE A 75 -3.67 -7.71 11.97
C ILE A 75 -2.94 -6.37 11.78
N PRO A 76 -1.69 -6.36 11.29
CA PRO A 76 -0.94 -5.12 11.12
C PRO A 76 -1.67 -4.08 10.28
N LEU A 77 -1.64 -2.84 10.73
CA LEU A 77 -2.25 -1.69 10.07
C LEU A 77 -1.18 -0.74 9.55
N THR A 78 -1.15 -0.55 8.24
CA THR A 78 -0.35 0.49 7.57
C THR A 78 -1.22 1.71 7.30
N VAL A 79 -0.76 2.89 7.71
CA VAL A 79 -1.47 4.15 7.45
C VAL A 79 -0.61 5.08 6.60
N GLY A 80 -1.19 5.59 5.52
CA GLY A 80 -0.56 6.57 4.62
C GLY A 80 -1.43 7.80 4.41
N GLY A 81 -0.79 8.88 3.96
CA GLY A 81 -1.42 10.17 3.73
C GLY A 81 -1.02 11.22 4.78
N GLY A 82 -0.78 12.45 4.35
CA GLY A 82 -0.57 13.61 5.22
C GLY A 82 0.71 13.64 6.06
N VAL A 83 1.60 12.67 5.98
CA VAL A 83 2.86 12.62 6.73
C VAL A 83 3.84 13.65 6.17
N ARG A 84 4.33 14.55 7.01
CA ARG A 84 5.25 15.65 6.62
C ARG A 84 6.52 15.70 7.47
N GLU A 85 6.46 15.20 8.70
CA GLU A 85 7.54 15.24 9.68
C GLU A 85 7.56 13.98 10.55
N VAL A 86 8.67 13.74 11.25
CA VAL A 86 8.82 12.57 12.15
C VAL A 86 7.79 12.57 13.28
N ALA A 87 7.31 13.74 13.70
CA ALA A 87 6.25 13.84 14.70
C ALA A 87 4.91 13.30 14.20
N ASP A 88 4.62 13.39 12.89
CA ASP A 88 3.43 12.79 12.29
C ASP A 88 3.50 11.27 12.37
N VAL A 89 4.67 10.69 12.04
CA VAL A 89 4.91 9.23 12.18
C VAL A 89 4.60 8.78 13.60
N ARG A 90 5.12 9.49 14.61
CA ARG A 90 4.86 9.17 16.02
C ARG A 90 3.37 9.23 16.36
N ARG A 91 2.66 10.25 15.85
CA ARG A 91 1.21 10.40 16.12
C ARG A 91 0.41 9.22 15.58
N LEU A 92 0.71 8.79 14.34
CA LEU A 92 0.04 7.64 13.72
C LEU A 92 0.34 6.33 14.44
N LEU A 93 1.60 6.09 14.82
CA LEU A 93 1.98 4.91 15.60
C LEU A 93 1.33 4.90 16.98
N ASN A 94 1.25 6.05 17.66
CA ASN A 94 0.57 6.16 18.96
C ASN A 94 -0.95 5.93 18.85
N ALA A 95 -1.58 6.28 17.73
CA ALA A 95 -2.98 6.01 17.48
C ALA A 95 -3.27 4.53 17.15
N GLY A 96 -2.24 3.69 16.97
CA GLY A 96 -2.38 2.25 16.77
C GLY A 96 -1.97 1.75 15.39
N ALA A 97 -1.40 2.59 14.52
CA ALA A 97 -0.77 2.12 13.30
C ALA A 97 0.50 1.30 13.62
N ASP A 98 0.72 0.20 12.92
CA ASP A 98 1.96 -0.59 13.00
C ASP A 98 3.00 -0.06 12.04
N LYS A 99 2.57 0.47 10.91
CA LYS A 99 3.42 1.02 9.85
C LYS A 99 2.87 2.35 9.35
N VAL A 100 3.77 3.22 8.91
CA VAL A 100 3.44 4.52 8.33
C VAL A 100 4.00 4.61 6.92
N SER A 101 3.15 4.97 5.97
CA SER A 101 3.50 5.08 4.56
C SER A 101 3.73 6.54 4.15
N MET A 102 4.84 6.80 3.47
CA MET A 102 5.26 8.11 2.97
C MET A 102 5.48 8.06 1.46
N ASN A 103 4.95 9.05 0.73
CA ASN A 103 5.15 9.20 -0.72
C ASN A 103 5.74 10.59 -1.03
N SER A 104 4.89 11.59 -1.26
CA SER A 104 5.32 12.94 -1.68
C SER A 104 6.27 13.61 -0.69
N SER A 105 6.12 13.37 0.60
CA SER A 105 7.04 13.88 1.63
C SER A 105 8.43 13.24 1.54
N ALA A 106 8.52 11.94 1.23
CA ALA A 106 9.80 11.27 1.02
C ALA A 106 10.52 11.84 -0.22
N VAL A 107 9.79 12.16 -1.30
CA VAL A 107 10.36 12.78 -2.51
C VAL A 107 10.84 14.21 -2.20
N SER A 108 10.06 14.99 -1.44
CA SER A 108 10.39 16.37 -1.10
C SER A 108 11.54 16.46 -0.11
N ASN A 109 11.62 15.53 0.83
CA ASN A 109 12.65 15.46 1.85
C ASN A 109 13.00 14.00 2.14
N PRO A 110 13.94 13.39 1.39
CA PRO A 110 14.36 12.01 1.61
C PRO A 110 14.95 11.75 3.01
N GLN A 111 15.51 12.78 3.64
CA GLN A 111 16.05 12.67 4.99
C GLN A 111 14.98 12.31 6.02
N LEU A 112 13.71 12.64 5.76
CA LEU A 112 12.58 12.26 6.61
C LEU A 112 12.49 10.73 6.78
N VAL A 113 12.77 9.95 5.73
CA VAL A 113 12.75 8.47 5.77
C VAL A 113 13.84 7.98 6.73
N PHE A 114 15.05 8.52 6.60
CA PHE A 114 16.16 8.18 7.48
C PHE A 114 15.86 8.54 8.95
N ASP A 115 15.44 9.77 9.21
CA ASP A 115 15.18 10.25 10.58
C ASP A 115 14.05 9.45 11.25
N ALA A 116 12.99 9.12 10.48
CA ALA A 116 11.90 8.31 10.97
C ALA A 116 12.34 6.86 11.25
N SER A 117 13.13 6.25 10.36
CA SER A 117 13.65 4.89 10.54
C SER A 117 14.61 4.78 11.73
N GLN A 118 15.48 5.77 11.94
CA GLN A 118 16.36 5.81 13.10
C GLN A 118 15.60 5.93 14.42
N LYS A 119 14.48 6.65 14.41
CA LYS A 119 13.71 6.91 15.63
C LYS A 119 12.71 5.80 15.97
N HIS A 120 12.09 5.19 14.97
CA HIS A 120 10.99 4.26 15.15
C HIS A 120 11.30 2.82 14.68
N GLY A 121 12.43 2.63 13.98
CA GLY A 121 12.83 1.38 13.35
C GLY A 121 12.31 1.27 11.91
N SER A 122 13.12 0.66 11.05
CA SER A 122 12.80 0.46 9.63
C SER A 122 11.48 -0.28 9.41
N GLN A 123 11.15 -1.24 10.28
CA GLN A 123 9.94 -2.06 10.18
C GLN A 123 8.63 -1.25 10.22
N CYS A 124 8.67 -0.02 10.77
CA CYS A 124 7.50 0.88 10.81
C CYS A 124 7.41 1.79 9.57
N ILE A 125 8.41 1.80 8.68
CA ILE A 125 8.51 2.77 7.60
C ILE A 125 8.28 2.10 6.26
N VAL A 126 7.18 2.47 5.62
CA VAL A 126 6.83 2.08 4.25
C VAL A 126 7.02 3.28 3.33
N VAL A 127 7.73 3.11 2.22
CA VAL A 127 7.77 4.15 1.18
C VAL A 127 6.84 3.76 0.04
N ALA A 128 5.82 4.58 -0.19
CA ALA A 128 4.92 4.43 -1.33
C ALA A 128 5.53 5.09 -2.57
N ILE A 129 5.50 4.38 -3.67
CA ILE A 129 6.01 4.82 -4.98
C ILE A 129 4.89 4.69 -6.00
N ASP A 130 4.37 5.82 -6.46
CA ASP A 130 3.47 5.86 -7.61
C ASP A 130 4.35 6.00 -8.86
N ALA A 131 4.37 4.96 -9.70
CA ALA A 131 5.23 4.89 -10.86
C ALA A 131 4.43 4.85 -12.16
N LYS A 132 4.88 5.60 -13.16
CA LYS A 132 4.30 5.63 -14.51
C LYS A 132 5.36 5.31 -15.54
N GLN A 133 5.02 4.48 -16.53
CA GLN A 133 5.92 4.15 -17.61
C GLN A 133 6.10 5.36 -18.54
N VAL A 134 7.34 5.80 -18.73
CA VAL A 134 7.70 6.94 -19.59
C VAL A 134 8.43 6.52 -20.87
N ALA A 135 8.98 5.30 -20.87
CA ALA A 135 9.55 4.64 -22.05
C ALA A 135 9.56 3.12 -21.80
N PRO A 136 9.76 2.28 -22.83
CA PRO A 136 9.87 0.84 -22.65
C PRO A 136 10.91 0.47 -21.59
N GLY A 137 10.48 -0.19 -20.50
CA GLY A 137 11.33 -0.60 -19.38
C GLY A 137 11.83 0.55 -18.49
N LYS A 138 11.21 1.74 -18.57
CA LYS A 138 11.54 2.90 -17.73
C LYS A 138 10.30 3.47 -17.08
N TRP A 139 10.35 3.61 -15.76
CA TRP A 139 9.25 4.17 -14.95
C TRP A 139 9.74 5.36 -14.14
N GLU A 140 8.94 6.39 -14.11
CA GLU A 140 9.18 7.62 -13.37
C GLU A 140 8.29 7.71 -12.15
N VAL A 141 8.82 8.21 -11.04
CA VAL A 141 8.10 8.48 -9.80
C VAL A 141 7.20 9.70 -9.97
N PHE A 142 5.94 9.58 -9.54
CA PHE A 142 4.98 10.67 -9.47
C PHE A 142 4.60 10.99 -8.02
N THR A 143 4.19 12.22 -7.78
CA THR A 143 3.74 12.71 -6.48
C THR A 143 2.37 13.37 -6.56
N HIS A 144 1.80 13.75 -5.40
CA HIS A 144 0.52 14.45 -5.30
C HIS A 144 -0.64 13.65 -5.95
N GLY A 145 -0.73 12.34 -5.63
CA GLY A 145 -1.74 11.47 -6.22
C GLY A 145 -1.59 11.34 -7.74
N GLY A 146 -0.36 11.19 -8.23
CA GLY A 146 -0.08 10.98 -9.65
C GLY A 146 -0.11 12.24 -10.53
N ARG A 147 -0.27 13.43 -9.94
CA ARG A 147 -0.44 14.68 -10.70
C ARG A 147 0.87 15.36 -11.10
N LYS A 148 1.97 15.05 -10.41
CA LYS A 148 3.26 15.72 -10.63
C LYS A 148 4.37 14.73 -10.92
N ALA A 149 4.91 14.78 -12.13
CA ALA A 149 6.12 14.09 -12.54
C ALA A 149 7.34 14.64 -11.78
N THR A 150 8.29 13.78 -11.45
CA THR A 150 9.48 14.18 -10.65
C THR A 150 10.78 14.10 -11.40
N GLY A 151 10.83 13.41 -12.55
CA GLY A 151 12.04 13.07 -13.28
C GLY A 151 12.91 11.98 -12.62
N ILE A 152 12.42 11.34 -11.54
CA ILE A 152 13.16 10.35 -10.77
C ILE A 152 12.81 8.96 -11.29
N ASP A 153 13.83 8.14 -11.63
CA ASP A 153 13.64 6.73 -11.96
C ASP A 153 13.13 5.94 -10.76
N ALA A 154 12.06 5.15 -10.96
CA ALA A 154 11.38 4.46 -9.87
C ALA A 154 12.24 3.36 -9.23
N ILE A 155 13.08 2.67 -10.03
CA ILE A 155 13.95 1.60 -9.53
C ILE A 155 15.09 2.19 -8.70
N GLU A 156 15.74 3.24 -9.20
CA GLU A 156 16.79 3.93 -8.46
C GLU A 156 16.24 4.59 -7.19
N TRP A 157 15.01 5.09 -7.25
CA TRP A 157 14.34 5.64 -6.08
C TRP A 157 14.09 4.58 -5.01
N ALA A 158 13.63 3.40 -5.38
CA ALA A 158 13.43 2.30 -4.44
C ALA A 158 14.74 1.93 -3.72
N ARG A 159 15.86 1.81 -4.46
CA ARG A 159 17.20 1.58 -3.88
C ARG A 159 17.60 2.66 -2.87
N LYS A 160 17.37 3.92 -3.24
CA LYS A 160 17.68 5.05 -2.35
C LYS A 160 16.84 5.02 -1.08
N MET A 161 15.56 4.65 -1.18
CA MET A 161 14.70 4.56 -0.01
C MET A 161 15.11 3.43 0.94
N GLU A 162 15.49 2.27 0.40
CA GLU A 162 16.09 1.18 1.19
C GLU A 162 17.36 1.66 1.92
N GLN A 163 18.28 2.35 1.23
CA GLN A 163 19.51 2.88 1.83
C GLN A 163 19.23 3.89 2.94
N LEU A 164 18.13 4.65 2.86
CA LEU A 164 17.68 5.58 3.87
C LEU A 164 16.87 4.93 5.01
N GLY A 165 16.73 3.59 4.98
CA GLY A 165 16.12 2.84 6.07
C GLY A 165 14.62 2.57 5.92
N ALA A 166 14.06 2.68 4.72
CA ALA A 166 12.74 2.13 4.46
C ALA A 166 12.73 0.62 4.75
N GLY A 167 11.71 0.13 5.44
CA GLY A 167 11.55 -1.29 5.74
C GLY A 167 10.71 -2.04 4.70
N GLU A 168 9.97 -1.32 3.86
CA GLU A 168 9.09 -1.89 2.84
C GLU A 168 8.76 -0.86 1.74
N ILE A 169 8.54 -1.34 0.52
CA ILE A 169 8.11 -0.53 -0.61
C ILE A 169 6.66 -0.89 -0.98
N LEU A 170 5.77 0.10 -1.00
CA LEU A 170 4.43 -0.02 -1.58
C LEU A 170 4.47 0.57 -3.00
N LEU A 171 4.46 -0.31 -4.01
CA LEU A 171 4.68 0.06 -5.41
C LEU A 171 3.38 0.04 -6.19
N THR A 172 2.89 1.20 -6.60
CA THR A 172 1.69 1.35 -7.41
C THR A 172 2.03 1.69 -8.85
N SER A 173 1.57 0.87 -9.81
CA SER A 173 1.60 1.23 -11.22
C SER A 173 0.42 2.12 -11.56
N MET A 174 0.69 3.37 -11.92
CA MET A 174 -0.34 4.32 -12.36
C MET A 174 -0.97 3.91 -13.70
N ASP A 175 -0.21 3.21 -14.56
CA ASP A 175 -0.69 2.72 -15.84
C ASP A 175 -1.70 1.58 -15.70
N ARG A 176 -1.66 0.88 -14.57
CA ARG A 176 -2.51 -0.28 -14.28
C ARG A 176 -3.62 0.03 -13.28
N ASP A 177 -3.45 1.03 -12.42
CA ASP A 177 -4.43 1.32 -11.38
C ASP A 177 -5.82 1.59 -11.94
N GLY A 178 -6.82 0.89 -11.40
CA GLY A 178 -8.22 0.95 -11.84
C GLY A 178 -8.54 0.21 -13.14
N THR A 179 -7.55 -0.28 -13.91
CA THR A 179 -7.79 -0.90 -15.23
C THR A 179 -8.28 -2.34 -15.19
N LYS A 180 -8.07 -3.04 -14.05
CA LYS A 180 -8.37 -4.48 -13.89
C LYS A 180 -7.64 -5.39 -14.90
N SER A 181 -6.49 -4.98 -15.41
CA SER A 181 -5.70 -5.70 -16.42
C SER A 181 -4.45 -6.39 -15.85
N GLY A 182 -4.40 -6.57 -14.53
CA GLY A 182 -3.27 -7.15 -13.80
C GLY A 182 -2.21 -6.11 -13.43
N PHE A 183 -1.30 -6.51 -12.53
CA PHE A 183 -0.17 -5.69 -12.12
C PHE A 183 0.77 -5.36 -13.29
N ASP A 184 1.53 -4.28 -13.19
CA ASP A 184 2.71 -4.06 -14.02
C ASP A 184 3.84 -5.00 -13.54
N LEU A 185 3.90 -6.19 -14.15
CA LEU A 185 4.85 -7.23 -13.76
C LEU A 185 6.30 -6.82 -14.05
N GLY A 186 6.52 -6.01 -15.10
CA GLY A 186 7.84 -5.50 -15.45
C GLY A 186 8.37 -4.53 -14.39
N LEU A 187 7.55 -3.57 -13.98
CA LEU A 187 7.85 -2.63 -12.90
C LEU A 187 8.07 -3.37 -11.58
N THR A 188 7.11 -4.22 -11.18
CA THR A 188 7.14 -4.95 -9.91
C THR A 188 8.41 -5.78 -9.80
N ARG A 189 8.74 -6.54 -10.86
CA ARG A 189 9.96 -7.35 -10.89
C ARG A 189 11.23 -6.49 -10.87
N GLY A 190 11.25 -5.40 -11.64
CA GLY A 190 12.39 -4.49 -11.68
C GLY A 190 12.74 -3.91 -10.30
N VAL A 191 11.74 -3.54 -9.53
CA VAL A 191 11.93 -3.06 -8.15
C VAL A 191 12.29 -4.21 -7.22
N SER A 192 11.57 -5.36 -7.27
CA SER A 192 11.84 -6.52 -6.41
C SER A 192 13.24 -7.11 -6.61
N ASP A 193 13.78 -7.06 -7.83
CA ASP A 193 15.15 -7.49 -8.11
C ASP A 193 16.20 -6.43 -7.69
N ALA A 194 15.80 -5.20 -7.44
CA ALA A 194 16.69 -4.07 -7.15
C ALA A 194 16.90 -3.82 -5.65
N VAL A 195 15.98 -4.27 -4.78
CA VAL A 195 16.02 -4.07 -3.33
C VAL A 195 15.96 -5.41 -2.59
N SER A 196 16.39 -5.41 -1.33
CA SER A 196 16.31 -6.59 -0.45
C SER A 196 15.15 -6.53 0.54
N ILE A 197 14.52 -5.36 0.69
CA ILE A 197 13.34 -5.17 1.53
C ILE A 197 12.06 -5.63 0.80
N PRO A 198 11.02 -6.03 1.52
CA PRO A 198 9.76 -6.46 0.91
C PRO A 198 9.14 -5.44 -0.03
N VAL A 199 8.57 -5.93 -1.13
CA VAL A 199 7.83 -5.13 -2.11
C VAL A 199 6.37 -5.57 -2.15
N ILE A 200 5.46 -4.60 -1.97
CA ILE A 200 4.01 -4.77 -2.11
C ILE A 200 3.61 -4.31 -3.51
N ALA A 201 3.08 -5.20 -4.32
CA ALA A 201 2.54 -4.83 -5.65
C ALA A 201 1.14 -4.23 -5.51
N SER A 202 0.90 -3.10 -6.17
CA SER A 202 -0.36 -2.36 -6.16
C SER A 202 -0.73 -1.84 -7.55
N GLY A 203 -2.05 -1.74 -7.81
CA GLY A 203 -2.62 -1.20 -9.04
C GLY A 203 -2.85 -2.26 -10.12
N GLY A 204 -4.11 -2.40 -10.56
CA GLY A 204 -4.48 -3.18 -11.72
C GLY A 204 -5.16 -4.54 -11.47
N VAL A 205 -5.33 -4.96 -10.23
CA VAL A 205 -5.94 -6.26 -9.93
C VAL A 205 -7.39 -6.33 -10.43
N GLY A 206 -7.67 -7.30 -11.28
CA GLY A 206 -9.00 -7.61 -11.81
C GLY A 206 -9.52 -8.98 -11.39
N GLY A 207 -8.63 -9.90 -10.98
CA GLY A 207 -8.99 -11.26 -10.57
C GLY A 207 -7.93 -11.97 -9.77
N LEU A 208 -8.22 -13.22 -9.38
CA LEU A 208 -7.34 -14.02 -8.51
C LEU A 208 -6.00 -14.37 -9.19
N GLN A 209 -6.02 -14.58 -10.52
CA GLN A 209 -4.80 -14.89 -11.26
C GLN A 209 -3.79 -13.74 -11.20
N ASP A 210 -4.26 -12.49 -11.22
CA ASP A 210 -3.38 -11.32 -11.14
C ASP A 210 -2.59 -11.30 -9.83
N LEU A 211 -3.23 -11.70 -8.72
CA LEU A 211 -2.57 -11.80 -7.41
C LEU A 211 -1.44 -12.85 -7.45
N ALA A 212 -1.69 -14.01 -8.06
CA ALA A 212 -0.69 -15.05 -8.20
C ALA A 212 0.47 -14.61 -9.12
N ASP A 213 0.17 -13.92 -10.22
CA ASP A 213 1.16 -13.42 -11.16
C ASP A 213 2.04 -12.32 -10.54
N GLY A 214 1.47 -11.44 -9.74
CA GLY A 214 2.22 -10.43 -8.97
C GLY A 214 3.33 -11.04 -8.11
N VAL A 215 3.04 -12.18 -7.48
CA VAL A 215 4.02 -12.91 -6.66
C VAL A 215 4.98 -13.75 -7.51
N LYS A 216 4.46 -14.55 -8.45
CA LYS A 216 5.28 -15.53 -9.21
C LYS A 216 6.13 -14.87 -10.27
N LEU A 217 5.57 -13.93 -11.01
CA LEU A 217 6.21 -13.26 -12.14
C LEU A 217 6.81 -11.91 -11.74
N GLY A 218 6.06 -11.13 -10.94
CA GLY A 218 6.52 -9.85 -10.39
C GLY A 218 7.48 -9.98 -9.22
N LYS A 219 7.59 -11.16 -8.58
CA LYS A 219 8.41 -11.42 -7.37
C LYS A 219 8.01 -10.58 -6.15
N ALA A 220 6.79 -10.08 -6.10
CA ALA A 220 6.31 -9.35 -4.94
C ALA A 220 6.27 -10.21 -3.67
N ASP A 221 6.45 -9.58 -2.52
CA ASP A 221 6.33 -10.22 -1.20
C ASP A 221 4.91 -10.10 -0.65
N ALA A 222 4.18 -9.12 -1.13
CA ALA A 222 2.77 -8.93 -0.85
C ALA A 222 2.04 -8.37 -2.08
N VAL A 223 0.73 -8.57 -2.08
CA VAL A 223 -0.17 -8.01 -3.10
C VAL A 223 -1.25 -7.19 -2.42
N LEU A 224 -1.46 -5.97 -2.89
CA LEU A 224 -2.45 -5.05 -2.39
C LEU A 224 -3.58 -4.94 -3.40
N ALA A 225 -4.82 -5.07 -2.93
CA ALA A 225 -6.00 -4.96 -3.76
C ALA A 225 -7.15 -4.30 -2.99
N ALA A 226 -8.01 -3.59 -3.71
CA ALA A 226 -9.17 -2.91 -3.16
C ALA A 226 -10.48 -3.42 -3.80
N SER A 227 -10.71 -3.10 -5.06
CA SER A 227 -12.01 -3.26 -5.72
C SER A 227 -12.54 -4.69 -5.75
N ILE A 228 -11.68 -5.70 -5.97
CA ILE A 228 -12.11 -7.12 -6.02
C ILE A 228 -12.66 -7.61 -4.66
N PHE A 229 -12.19 -7.02 -3.56
CA PHE A 229 -12.63 -7.32 -2.20
C PHE A 229 -13.80 -6.41 -1.78
N HIS A 230 -13.74 -5.10 -2.04
CA HIS A 230 -14.79 -4.15 -1.65
C HIS A 230 -16.14 -4.47 -2.30
N TYR A 231 -16.13 -4.85 -3.57
CA TYR A 231 -17.37 -5.19 -4.30
C TYR A 231 -17.79 -6.65 -4.14
N GLY A 232 -17.13 -7.42 -3.25
CA GLY A 232 -17.49 -8.80 -2.97
C GLY A 232 -17.34 -9.75 -4.16
N GLN A 233 -16.50 -9.40 -5.15
CA GLN A 233 -16.20 -10.29 -6.27
C GLN A 233 -15.46 -11.54 -5.79
N HIS A 234 -14.56 -11.36 -4.82
CA HIS A 234 -13.82 -12.41 -4.15
C HIS A 234 -13.63 -12.07 -2.67
N THR A 235 -13.54 -13.10 -1.83
CA THR A 235 -13.11 -12.97 -0.43
C THR A 235 -11.59 -13.12 -0.33
N VAL A 236 -10.99 -12.60 0.77
CA VAL A 236 -9.56 -12.81 1.05
C VAL A 236 -9.23 -14.29 1.19
N GLN A 237 -10.13 -15.08 1.80
CA GLN A 237 -9.94 -16.52 1.95
C GLN A 237 -9.91 -17.26 0.60
N GLU A 238 -10.80 -16.90 -0.34
CA GLU A 238 -10.78 -17.46 -1.70
C GLU A 238 -9.47 -17.13 -2.41
N ALA A 239 -9.02 -15.88 -2.31
CA ALA A 239 -7.75 -15.45 -2.88
C ALA A 239 -6.56 -16.23 -2.30
N LYS A 240 -6.49 -16.41 -0.99
CA LYS A 240 -5.44 -17.21 -0.34
C LYS A 240 -5.46 -18.67 -0.77
N ARG A 241 -6.64 -19.30 -0.83
CA ARG A 241 -6.77 -20.68 -1.29
C ARG A 241 -6.33 -20.85 -2.74
N PHE A 242 -6.74 -19.93 -3.61
CA PHE A 242 -6.31 -19.91 -5.01
C PHE A 242 -4.80 -19.79 -5.13
N MET A 243 -4.18 -18.83 -4.45
CA MET A 243 -2.73 -18.64 -4.48
C MET A 243 -1.98 -19.86 -3.92
N ALA A 244 -2.48 -20.48 -2.85
CA ALA A 244 -1.91 -21.71 -2.30
C ALA A 244 -1.96 -22.87 -3.30
N GLN A 245 -3.08 -23.04 -4.03
CA GLN A 245 -3.21 -24.03 -5.11
C GLN A 245 -2.23 -23.78 -6.26
N GLN A 246 -1.81 -22.54 -6.46
CA GLN A 246 -0.75 -22.16 -7.41
C GLN A 246 0.68 -22.41 -6.87
N GLY A 247 0.82 -23.02 -5.69
CA GLY A 247 2.11 -23.32 -5.06
C GLY A 247 2.75 -22.13 -4.36
N ILE A 248 2.01 -21.05 -4.09
CA ILE A 248 2.49 -19.88 -3.36
C ILE A 248 2.29 -20.14 -1.86
N PRO A 249 3.35 -19.97 -1.03
CA PRO A 249 3.21 -20.09 0.42
C PRO A 249 2.26 -19.03 0.97
N MET A 250 1.15 -19.45 1.56
CA MET A 250 0.13 -18.58 2.15
C MET A 250 -0.15 -18.96 3.61
N ARG A 251 -0.48 -17.98 4.44
CA ARG A 251 -1.04 -18.22 5.78
C ARG A 251 -2.54 -18.51 5.60
N LEU A 252 -2.90 -19.78 5.62
CA LEU A 252 -4.31 -20.20 5.61
C LEU A 252 -4.85 -20.17 7.04
N VAL A 253 -6.08 -19.65 7.22
CA VAL A 253 -6.81 -19.56 8.49
C VAL A 253 -8.01 -20.51 8.43
#